data_4e3db336e2360a70e5579efd0d7c780c
#
_entry.id   4e3db336e2360a70e5579efd0d7c780c
#
_cell.length_a   1.000
_cell.length_b   1.000
_cell.length_c   1.000
_cell.angle_alpha   90.00
_cell.angle_beta   90.00
_cell.angle_gamma   90.00
#
_symmetry.space_group_name_H-M   'P 1'
#
loop_
_entity.id
_entity.type
_entity.pdbx_description
1 polymer ?
#
loop_
_entity_poly.entity_id
_entity_poly.type
_entity_poly.pdbx_seq_one_letter_code
_entity_poly.pdbx_strand_id
1 'polypeptide(L)'
;NKNVIGIISERDLSQFIYKERFNLSISVSQIMSKNLITCDLNTSVTELMDEMTEKKIRHILIMEDKKLLGIVSIGDVVNHLIAKVKEENKNLKDYINSY
;
A
#
# COMPACT_ATOMS: atom_id res chain seq x y z
N ASN A 1 -8.51 23.50 5.41
CA ASN A 1 -7.66 22.81 4.41
C ASN A 1 -6.90 21.67 5.05
N LYS A 2 -7.32 20.45 4.69
CA LYS A 2 -6.69 19.24 5.20
C LYS A 2 -5.79 18.67 4.12
N ASN A 3 -4.49 18.93 4.25
CA ASN A 3 -3.49 18.36 3.37
C ASN A 3 -2.79 17.18 4.05
N VAL A 4 -2.50 16.15 3.29
CA VAL A 4 -1.70 15.03 3.78
C VAL A 4 -0.25 15.49 3.82
N ILE A 5 0.37 15.40 4.99
CA ILE A 5 1.76 15.86 5.19
C ILE A 5 2.73 14.71 5.46
N GLY A 6 2.22 13.51 5.74
CA GLY A 6 3.08 12.38 6.02
C GLY A 6 2.28 11.11 6.19
N ILE A 7 2.99 10.02 6.31
CA ILE A 7 2.42 8.71 6.56
C ILE A 7 3.27 7.98 7.61
N ILE A 8 2.62 7.26 8.48
CA ILE A 8 3.30 6.43 9.48
C ILE A 8 2.75 5.00 9.38
N SER A 9 3.63 4.03 9.45
CA SER A 9 3.28 2.62 9.38
C SER A 9 3.68 1.91 10.67
N GLU A 10 3.16 0.70 10.83
CA GLU A 10 3.56 -0.19 11.92
C GLU A 10 5.08 -0.42 11.92
N ARG A 11 5.67 -0.54 10.73
CA ARG A 11 7.11 -0.72 10.58
C ARG A 11 7.88 0.49 11.12
N ASP A 12 7.40 1.70 10.85
CA ASP A 12 8.01 2.93 11.38
C ASP A 12 8.00 2.93 12.90
N LEU A 13 6.87 2.54 13.50
CA LEU A 13 6.74 2.45 14.95
C LEU A 13 7.69 1.40 15.53
N SER A 14 7.77 0.23 14.91
CA SER A 14 8.65 -0.84 15.36
C SER A 14 10.11 -0.42 15.30
N GLN A 15 10.53 0.21 14.22
CA GLN A 15 11.90 0.69 14.07
C GLN A 15 12.21 1.79 15.07
N PHE A 16 11.28 2.68 15.33
CA PHE A 16 11.44 3.72 16.33
C PHE A 16 11.64 3.13 17.73
N ILE A 17 10.79 2.19 18.14
CA ILE A 17 10.86 1.54 19.44
C ILE A 17 12.21 0.83 19.59
N TYR A 18 12.68 0.17 18.55
CA TYR A 18 13.96 -0.53 18.56
C TYR A 18 15.14 0.43 18.75
N LYS A 19 15.12 1.58 18.06
CA LYS A 19 16.25 2.53 18.08
C LYS A 19 16.25 3.44 19.30
N GLU A 20 15.10 3.98 19.66
CA GLU A 20 14.98 5.05 20.66
C GLU A 20 14.55 4.54 22.03
N ARG A 21 14.17 3.30 22.13
CA ARG A 21 13.75 2.64 23.39
C ARG A 21 12.82 3.50 24.26
N PHE A 22 11.56 3.19 24.34
CA PHE A 22 10.64 3.70 25.35
C PHE A 22 10.40 5.22 25.40
N ASN A 23 10.88 6.00 24.46
CA ASN A 23 10.49 7.40 24.40
C ASN A 23 9.11 7.54 23.76
N LEU A 24 8.07 7.22 24.53
CA LEU A 24 6.68 7.19 24.02
C LEU A 24 6.03 8.57 23.94
N SER A 25 6.73 9.64 24.36
CA SER A 25 6.21 10.99 24.28
C SER A 25 6.54 11.71 22.98
N ILE A 26 7.25 11.04 22.06
CA ILE A 26 7.57 11.62 20.77
C ILE A 26 6.29 11.73 19.90
N SER A 27 6.18 12.79 19.11
CA SER A 27 5.01 13.01 18.28
C SER A 27 5.12 12.28 16.93
N VAL A 28 3.98 11.99 16.31
CA VAL A 28 3.92 11.36 14.98
C VAL A 28 4.70 12.15 13.95
N SER A 29 4.66 13.48 14.02
CA SER A 29 5.36 14.34 13.07
C SER A 29 6.88 14.13 13.07
N GLN A 30 7.43 13.61 14.14
CA GLN A 30 8.88 13.38 14.25
C GLN A 30 9.31 12.03 13.66
N ILE A 31 8.39 11.08 13.52
CA ILE A 31 8.73 9.74 13.03
C ILE A 31 8.03 9.38 11.71
N MET A 32 7.05 10.15 11.27
CA MET A 32 6.36 9.88 10.02
C MET A 32 7.25 10.07 8.81
N SER A 33 6.97 9.36 7.73
CA SER A 33 7.60 9.60 6.44
C SER A 33 6.92 10.79 5.77
N LYS A 34 7.71 11.73 5.27
CA LYS A 34 7.22 12.89 4.53
C LYS A 34 7.33 12.70 3.02
N ASN A 35 8.01 11.64 2.60
CA ASN A 35 8.15 11.31 1.18
C ASN A 35 6.92 10.53 0.74
N LEU A 36 5.87 11.24 0.37
CA LEU A 36 4.60 10.65 0.00
C LEU A 36 4.63 10.18 -1.44
N ILE A 37 4.26 8.92 -1.64
CA ILE A 37 4.10 8.36 -2.96
C ILE A 37 2.59 8.27 -3.23
N THR A 38 2.16 8.83 -4.35
CA THR A 38 0.76 8.95 -4.69
C THR A 38 0.46 8.29 -6.03
N CYS A 39 -0.79 7.94 -6.23
CA CYS A 39 -1.32 7.48 -7.50
C CYS A 39 -2.72 8.08 -7.67
N ASP A 40 -3.34 7.81 -8.81
CA ASP A 40 -4.72 8.21 -9.04
C ASP A 40 -5.60 6.98 -9.30
N LEU A 41 -6.89 7.21 -9.56
CA LEU A 41 -7.84 6.13 -9.78
C LEU A 41 -7.58 5.32 -11.07
N ASN A 42 -6.79 5.88 -11.99
CA ASN A 42 -6.49 5.23 -13.26
C ASN A 42 -5.19 4.43 -13.23
N THR A 43 -4.44 4.51 -12.14
CA THR A 43 -3.20 3.75 -11.99
C THR A 43 -3.52 2.25 -11.94
N SER A 44 -2.84 1.47 -12.76
CA SER A 44 -3.06 0.02 -12.80
C SER A 44 -2.41 -0.69 -11.62
N VAL A 45 -2.89 -1.90 -11.31
CA VAL A 45 -2.30 -2.74 -10.26
C VAL A 45 -0.85 -3.06 -10.56
N THR A 46 -0.51 -3.28 -11.84
CA THR A 46 0.87 -3.54 -12.26
C THR A 46 1.77 -2.35 -11.96
N GLU A 47 1.31 -1.14 -12.27
CA GLU A 47 2.06 0.09 -11.95
C GLU A 47 2.27 0.25 -10.45
N LEU A 48 1.24 -0.07 -9.64
CA LEU A 48 1.36 -0.03 -8.18
C LEU A 48 2.41 -1.00 -7.66
N MET A 49 2.43 -2.23 -8.21
CA MET A 49 3.42 -3.22 -7.82
C MET A 49 4.83 -2.79 -8.16
N ASP A 50 5.02 -2.22 -9.35
CA ASP A 50 6.33 -1.72 -9.77
C ASP A 50 6.81 -0.61 -8.83
N GLU A 51 5.95 0.34 -8.49
CA GLU A 51 6.27 1.41 -7.55
C GLU A 51 6.64 0.87 -6.17
N MET A 52 5.85 -0.05 -5.67
CA MET A 52 6.09 -0.65 -4.35
C MET A 52 7.40 -1.41 -4.31
N THR A 53 7.71 -2.13 -5.38
CA THR A 53 8.93 -2.92 -5.48
C THR A 53 10.16 -2.04 -5.62
N GLU A 54 10.12 -1.09 -6.55
CA GLU A 54 11.25 -0.19 -6.81
C GLU A 54 11.58 0.69 -5.60
N LYS A 55 10.57 1.27 -5.00
CA LYS A 55 10.74 2.22 -3.88
C LYS A 55 10.71 1.54 -2.52
N LYS A 56 10.49 0.23 -2.48
CA LYS A 56 10.42 -0.56 -1.24
C LYS A 56 9.40 0.01 -0.25
N ILE A 57 8.24 0.40 -0.76
CA ILE A 57 7.14 0.96 0.03
C ILE A 57 5.98 -0.02 0.06
N ARG A 58 5.17 0.06 1.11
CA ARG A 58 4.04 -0.84 1.31
C ARG A 58 2.69 -0.16 1.18
N HIS A 59 2.68 1.16 1.06
CA HIS A 59 1.46 1.95 1.00
C HIS A 59 1.62 3.05 -0.03
N ILE A 60 0.58 3.26 -0.83
CA ILE A 60 0.52 4.35 -1.79
C ILE A 60 -0.80 5.09 -1.57
N LEU A 61 -0.73 6.42 -1.55
CA LEU A 61 -1.91 7.25 -1.38
C LEU A 61 -2.64 7.42 -2.71
N ILE A 62 -3.95 7.26 -2.70
CA ILE A 62 -4.78 7.50 -3.87
C ILE A 62 -5.32 8.92 -3.78
N MET A 63 -4.94 9.77 -4.73
CA MET A 63 -5.27 11.18 -4.72
C MET A 63 -6.09 11.56 -5.95
N GLU A 64 -6.97 12.53 -5.79
CA GLU A 64 -7.70 13.16 -6.87
C GLU A 64 -7.87 14.63 -6.52
N ASP A 65 -7.39 15.53 -7.39
CA ASP A 65 -7.49 16.98 -7.19
C ASP A 65 -7.05 17.42 -5.79
N LYS A 66 -5.91 16.92 -5.34
CA LYS A 66 -5.32 17.21 -4.03
C LYS A 66 -6.12 16.64 -2.86
N LYS A 67 -7.11 15.81 -3.12
CA LYS A 67 -7.89 15.15 -2.07
C LYS A 67 -7.44 13.71 -1.92
N LEU A 68 -7.28 13.28 -0.67
CA LEU A 68 -7.00 11.88 -0.38
C LEU A 68 -8.28 11.07 -0.51
N LEU A 69 -8.32 10.15 -1.47
CA LEU A 69 -9.44 9.24 -1.66
C LEU A 69 -9.29 7.96 -0.87
N GLY A 70 -8.07 7.49 -0.70
CA GLY A 70 -7.82 6.25 0.01
C GLY A 70 -6.34 5.92 0.06
N ILE A 71 -6.04 4.78 0.67
CA ILE A 71 -4.69 4.25 0.77
C ILE A 71 -4.75 2.80 0.28
N VAL A 72 -3.85 2.44 -0.62
CA VAL A 72 -3.71 1.05 -1.05
C VAL A 72 -2.44 0.48 -0.44
N SER A 73 -2.55 -0.73 0.13
CA SER A 73 -1.41 -1.43 0.74
C SER A 73 -0.93 -2.55 -0.17
N ILE A 74 0.31 -3.02 0.08
CA ILE A 74 0.82 -4.19 -0.65
C ILE A 74 -0.05 -5.41 -0.39
N GLY A 75 -0.63 -5.54 0.82
CA GLY A 75 -1.57 -6.60 1.13
C GLY A 75 -2.81 -6.57 0.24
N ASP A 76 -3.37 -5.38 0.01
CA ASP A 76 -4.52 -5.20 -0.88
C ASP A 76 -4.20 -5.67 -2.29
N VAL A 77 -3.03 -5.29 -2.80
CA VAL A 77 -2.57 -5.66 -4.14
C VAL A 77 -2.38 -7.18 -4.25
N VAL A 78 -1.70 -7.77 -3.28
CA VAL A 78 -1.43 -9.22 -3.26
C VAL A 78 -2.74 -10.00 -3.19
N ASN A 79 -3.68 -9.58 -2.34
CA ASN A 79 -4.98 -10.23 -2.21
C ASN A 79 -5.77 -10.18 -3.52
N HIS A 80 -5.72 -9.06 -4.21
CA HIS A 80 -6.37 -8.91 -5.51
C HIS A 80 -5.78 -9.88 -6.54
N LEU A 81 -4.46 -9.99 -6.58
CA LEU A 81 -3.76 -10.89 -7.51
C LEU A 81 -4.06 -12.35 -7.20
N ILE A 82 -4.08 -12.73 -5.93
CA ILE A 82 -4.40 -14.09 -5.51
C ILE A 82 -5.84 -14.44 -5.94
N ALA A 83 -6.78 -13.55 -5.71
CA ALA A 83 -8.17 -13.76 -6.11
C ALA A 83 -8.29 -13.94 -7.62
N LYS A 84 -7.56 -13.15 -8.39
CA LYS A 84 -7.56 -13.23 -9.86
C LYS A 84 -6.98 -14.57 -10.34
N VAL A 85 -5.88 -15.02 -9.75
CA VAL A 85 -5.26 -16.30 -10.10
C VAL A 85 -6.21 -17.46 -9.78
N LYS A 86 -6.86 -17.41 -8.62
CA LYS A 86 -7.85 -18.44 -8.26
C LYS A 86 -9.02 -18.50 -9.24
N GLU A 87 -9.48 -17.34 -9.67
CA GLU A 87 -10.56 -17.25 -10.67
C GLU A 87 -10.12 -17.87 -11.99
N GLU A 88 -8.94 -17.55 -12.48
CA GLU A 88 -8.39 -18.11 -13.72
C GLU A 88 -8.23 -19.63 -13.61
N ASN A 89 -7.72 -20.12 -12.49
CA ASN A 89 -7.57 -21.56 -12.25
C ASN A 89 -8.93 -22.28 -12.23
N LYS A 90 -9.94 -21.66 -11.61
CA LYS A 90 -11.28 -22.20 -11.59
C LYS A 90 -11.84 -22.29 -13.01
N ASN A 91 -11.71 -21.24 -13.78
CA ASN A 91 -12.17 -21.19 -15.17
C ASN A 91 -11.47 -22.26 -16.01
N LEU A 92 -10.18 -22.46 -15.81
CA LEU A 92 -9.42 -23.49 -16.51
C LEU A 92 -9.89 -24.90 -16.15
N LYS A 93 -10.14 -25.15 -14.89
CA LYS A 93 -10.68 -26.44 -14.43
C LYS A 93 -12.06 -26.70 -15.02
N ASP A 94 -12.92 -25.71 -15.03
CA ASP A 94 -14.26 -25.81 -15.60
C ASP A 94 -14.17 -26.12 -17.09
N TYR A 95 -13.28 -25.49 -17.79
CA TYR A 95 -13.03 -25.74 -19.21
C TYR A 95 -12.57 -27.18 -19.45
N ILE A 96 -11.61 -27.64 -18.67
CA ILE A 96 -11.09 -29.03 -18.78
C ILE A 96 -12.19 -30.03 -18.48
N ASN A 97 -13.00 -29.79 -17.45
CA ASN A 97 -14.04 -30.70 -17.02
C ASN A 97 -15.25 -30.76 -17.97
N SER A 98 -15.37 -29.78 -18.88
CA SER A 98 -16.47 -29.78 -19.86
C SER A 98 -16.19 -30.60 -21.11
N TYR A 99 -15.04 -31.22 -21.22
CA TYR A 99 -14.68 -32.11 -22.34
C TYR A 99 -14.74 -33.56 -21.94
#